data_48743e20f2796ab197a2c7fd00363f8d
#
_entry.id   48743e20f2796ab197a2c7fd00363f8d
#
_cell.length_a   1.000
_cell.length_b   1.000
_cell.length_c   1.000
_cell.angle_alpha   90.00
_cell.angle_beta   90.00
_cell.angle_gamma   90.00
#
_symmetry.space_group_name_H-M   'P 1'
#
loop_
_entity.id
_entity.type
_entity.pdbx_description
1 polymer ?
#
loop_
_entity_poly.entity_id
_entity_poly.type
_entity_poly.pdbx_seq_one_letter_code
_entity_poly.pdbx_strand_id
1 'polypeptide(L)'
;MVFFIVNPRAGQGMGLRLWEKMKEEGKSLLGEEGFSVFFTEKQGDARLFAREITREINKEIHSDIHKEIQKEISGENPKETQQEIHRDYSGESKRKAKAIYEEDRICVIGGTGTLNEVIDGAMLDNNSFPISFLPVHRDNDFARALQKGYKIPESLSSLFAKEERKVDYGIVEGERGHRRFVVSVGLGFEAAILQELLSMGCSICPKEKQRIRSKALSYFYAFVKELKRAKKIKGSILLDGEERVEFQHILFLSIHNHPYESGYALGCGASGEDGVLDLCLVSTKKKLRLLYIMFAALFGKHKSLPGVHCYRFKKMEIHLEQEVAFHVDGESLGKQKDLSISCMPGRLRLQI
;
A
#
# COMPACT_ATOMS: atom_id res chain seq x y z
N MET A 1 13.37 -16.28 10.18
CA MET A 1 12.06 -16.57 10.83
C MET A 1 10.91 -16.04 9.97
N VAL A 2 9.73 -16.68 9.98
CA VAL A 2 8.55 -16.22 9.23
C VAL A 2 7.48 -15.70 10.19
N PHE A 3 7.06 -14.45 10.01
CA PHE A 3 6.02 -13.80 10.81
C PHE A 3 4.72 -13.74 10.02
N PHE A 4 3.76 -14.58 10.35
CA PHE A 4 2.45 -14.57 9.71
C PHE A 4 1.55 -13.51 10.35
N ILE A 5 1.07 -12.56 9.55
CA ILE A 5 0.00 -11.63 9.92
C ILE A 5 -1.26 -12.05 9.18
N VAL A 6 -2.20 -12.60 9.92
CA VAL A 6 -3.42 -13.19 9.37
C VAL A 6 -4.63 -12.33 9.71
N ASN A 7 -5.38 -11.92 8.70
CA ASN A 7 -6.69 -11.32 8.91
C ASN A 7 -7.77 -12.41 8.79
N PRO A 8 -8.26 -12.96 9.93
CA PRO A 8 -9.19 -14.08 9.91
C PRO A 8 -10.54 -13.74 9.28
N ARG A 9 -10.91 -12.44 9.30
CA ARG A 9 -12.19 -11.94 8.75
C ARG A 9 -12.11 -11.59 7.26
N ALA A 10 -10.90 -11.51 6.70
CA ALA A 10 -10.72 -11.18 5.29
C ALA A 10 -11.44 -12.19 4.42
N GLY A 11 -12.10 -11.71 3.36
CA GLY A 11 -12.81 -12.57 2.43
C GLY A 11 -13.91 -13.41 3.06
N GLN A 12 -14.63 -12.89 4.07
CA GLN A 12 -15.71 -13.62 4.76
C GLN A 12 -15.23 -14.87 5.50
N GLY A 13 -14.07 -14.76 6.15
CA GLY A 13 -13.45 -15.87 6.88
C GLY A 13 -12.50 -16.73 6.04
N MET A 14 -12.25 -16.35 4.79
CA MET A 14 -11.27 -17.05 3.95
C MET A 14 -9.84 -16.93 4.49
N GLY A 15 -9.50 -15.80 5.13
CA GLY A 15 -8.19 -15.63 5.75
C GLY A 15 -7.90 -16.70 6.79
N LEU A 16 -8.85 -16.99 7.69
CA LEU A 16 -8.70 -18.07 8.65
C LEU A 16 -8.62 -19.44 7.96
N ARG A 17 -9.49 -19.71 6.98
CA ARG A 17 -9.48 -20.98 6.25
C ARG A 17 -8.17 -21.22 5.49
N LEU A 18 -7.60 -20.21 4.89
CA LEU A 18 -6.31 -20.32 4.24
C LEU A 18 -5.19 -20.61 5.24
N TRP A 19 -5.19 -19.93 6.38
CA TRP A 19 -4.24 -20.21 7.45
C TRP A 19 -4.37 -21.66 7.95
N GLU A 20 -5.58 -22.10 8.29
CA GLU A 20 -5.82 -23.48 8.76
C GLU A 20 -5.38 -24.54 7.74
N LYS A 21 -5.51 -24.27 6.45
CA LYS A 21 -5.00 -25.14 5.38
C LYS A 21 -3.48 -25.20 5.35
N MET A 22 -2.80 -24.09 5.66
CA MET A 22 -1.35 -23.94 5.45
C MET A 22 -0.53 -24.12 6.73
N LYS A 23 -1.13 -24.08 7.90
CA LYS A 23 -0.39 -24.13 9.18
C LYS A 23 0.41 -25.41 9.38
N GLU A 24 -0.12 -26.56 8.97
CA GLU A 24 0.58 -27.86 9.11
C GLU A 24 1.76 -27.95 8.14
N GLU A 25 1.63 -27.41 6.92
CA GLU A 25 2.74 -27.25 6.00
C GLU A 25 3.77 -26.28 6.58
N GLY A 26 3.35 -25.17 7.19
CA GLY A 26 4.22 -24.23 7.88
C GLY A 26 5.06 -24.90 8.96
N LYS A 27 4.46 -25.71 9.80
CA LYS A 27 5.18 -26.51 10.82
C LYS A 27 6.19 -27.48 10.20
N SER A 28 5.80 -28.14 9.11
CA SER A 28 6.67 -29.09 8.41
C SER A 28 7.89 -28.41 7.74
N LEU A 29 7.67 -27.21 7.14
CA LEU A 29 8.70 -26.51 6.39
C LEU A 29 9.64 -25.70 7.28
N LEU A 30 9.11 -25.08 8.33
CA LEU A 30 9.81 -24.07 9.13
C LEU A 30 10.18 -24.59 10.53
N GLY A 31 9.62 -25.71 10.97
CA GLY A 31 9.68 -26.15 12.35
C GLY A 31 8.73 -25.35 13.27
N GLU A 32 8.52 -25.80 14.50
CA GLU A 32 7.62 -25.13 15.44
C GLU A 32 8.13 -23.76 15.90
N GLU A 33 9.45 -23.58 15.96
CA GLU A 33 10.11 -22.33 16.37
C GLU A 33 10.45 -21.41 15.17
N GLY A 34 10.28 -21.88 13.94
CA GLY A 34 10.65 -21.15 12.73
C GLY A 34 9.63 -20.08 12.29
N PHE A 35 8.47 -19.98 12.96
CA PHE A 35 7.46 -18.99 12.65
C PHE A 35 6.64 -18.53 13.85
N SER A 36 6.07 -17.34 13.74
CA SER A 36 5.10 -16.76 14.67
C SER A 36 3.84 -16.32 13.94
N VAL A 37 2.69 -16.33 14.62
CA VAL A 37 1.39 -16.00 14.01
C VAL A 37 0.67 -14.92 14.80
N PHE A 38 0.23 -13.88 14.11
CA PHE A 38 -0.49 -12.73 14.64
C PHE A 38 -1.86 -12.62 13.96
N PHE A 39 -2.93 -12.77 14.70
CA PHE A 39 -4.29 -12.61 14.18
C PHE A 39 -4.82 -11.21 14.42
N THR A 40 -5.28 -10.55 13.35
CA THR A 40 -5.89 -9.23 13.49
C THR A 40 -7.33 -9.35 13.99
N GLU A 41 -7.72 -8.53 14.95
CA GLU A 41 -9.08 -8.44 15.48
C GLU A 41 -9.82 -7.22 14.93
N LYS A 42 -9.11 -6.12 14.71
CA LYS A 42 -9.64 -4.83 14.23
C LYS A 42 -8.70 -4.15 13.24
N GLN A 43 -9.21 -3.11 12.63
CA GLN A 43 -8.41 -2.24 11.76
C GLN A 43 -7.25 -1.60 12.54
N GLY A 44 -6.07 -1.57 11.94
CA GLY A 44 -4.83 -1.05 12.51
C GLY A 44 -3.96 -2.09 13.22
N ASP A 45 -4.48 -3.29 13.55
CA ASP A 45 -3.69 -4.33 14.21
C ASP A 45 -2.53 -4.81 13.36
N ALA A 46 -2.74 -5.01 12.05
CA ALA A 46 -1.68 -5.45 11.15
C ALA A 46 -0.54 -4.42 11.08
N ARG A 47 -0.86 -3.12 11.16
CA ARG A 47 0.12 -2.02 11.23
C ARG A 47 0.94 -2.10 12.52
N LEU A 48 0.28 -2.33 13.65
CA LEU A 48 0.97 -2.46 14.95
C LEU A 48 1.88 -3.67 14.97
N PHE A 49 1.40 -4.84 14.54
CA PHE A 49 2.20 -6.07 14.49
C PHE A 49 3.42 -5.90 13.58
N ALA A 50 3.25 -5.35 12.38
CA ALA A 50 4.35 -5.11 11.47
C ALA A 50 5.40 -4.16 12.06
N ARG A 51 4.97 -3.12 12.77
CA ARG A 51 5.87 -2.18 13.47
C ARG A 51 6.65 -2.86 14.58
N GLU A 52 5.99 -3.66 15.39
CA GLU A 52 6.63 -4.38 16.49
C GLU A 52 7.64 -5.40 15.96
N ILE A 53 7.24 -6.24 15.00
CA ILE A 53 8.09 -7.24 14.36
C ILE A 53 9.35 -6.58 13.79
N THR A 54 9.19 -5.57 12.96
CA THR A 54 10.34 -4.92 12.30
C THR A 54 11.21 -4.13 13.27
N ARG A 55 10.64 -3.60 14.36
CA ARG A 55 11.39 -2.95 15.43
C ARG A 55 12.25 -3.94 16.22
N GLU A 56 11.72 -5.11 16.52
CA GLU A 56 12.45 -6.15 17.26
C GLU A 56 13.62 -6.68 16.43
N ILE A 57 13.37 -7.02 15.17
CA ILE A 57 14.40 -7.46 14.22
C ILE A 57 15.50 -6.40 14.09
N ASN A 58 15.14 -5.13 13.95
CA ASN A 58 16.12 -4.04 13.88
C ASN A 58 16.96 -3.93 15.15
N LYS A 59 16.39 -4.17 16.33
CA LYS A 59 17.15 -4.16 17.59
C LYS A 59 18.13 -5.31 17.68
N GLU A 60 17.71 -6.52 17.29
CA GLU A 60 18.59 -7.71 17.28
C GLU A 60 19.78 -7.49 16.36
N ILE A 61 19.54 -6.98 15.14
CA ILE A 61 20.59 -6.67 14.18
C ILE A 61 21.56 -5.61 14.73
N HIS A 62 21.06 -4.53 15.32
CA HIS A 62 21.93 -3.53 15.93
C HIS A 62 22.76 -4.10 17.10
N SER A 63 22.16 -4.99 17.91
CA SER A 63 22.85 -5.67 19.00
C SER A 63 23.96 -6.57 18.48
N ASP A 64 23.70 -7.35 17.44
CA ASP A 64 24.66 -8.30 16.86
C ASP A 64 25.81 -7.58 16.13
N ILE A 65 25.49 -6.53 15.38
CA ILE A 65 26.50 -5.65 14.78
C ILE A 65 27.39 -5.04 15.88
N HIS A 66 26.80 -4.57 16.98
CA HIS A 66 27.57 -3.98 18.08
C HIS A 66 28.47 -5.00 18.77
N LYS A 67 28.01 -6.23 18.99
CA LYS A 67 28.82 -7.34 19.53
C LYS A 67 29.97 -7.73 18.59
N GLU A 68 29.74 -7.78 17.28
CA GLU A 68 30.78 -8.06 16.30
C GLU A 68 31.86 -6.97 16.29
N ILE A 69 31.45 -5.69 16.27
CA ILE A 69 32.36 -4.55 16.35
C ILE A 69 33.19 -4.60 17.66
N GLN A 70 32.56 -4.92 18.80
CA GLN A 70 33.30 -5.05 20.06
C GLN A 70 34.28 -6.23 20.07
N LYS A 71 33.95 -7.35 19.45
CA LYS A 71 34.87 -8.49 19.32
C LYS A 71 36.12 -8.16 18.49
N GLU A 72 35.93 -7.39 17.42
CA GLU A 72 37.06 -7.01 16.56
C GLU A 72 37.92 -5.91 17.18
N ILE A 73 37.32 -4.93 17.88
CA ILE A 73 38.07 -3.90 18.63
C ILE A 73 38.88 -4.53 19.79
N SER A 74 38.39 -5.60 20.41
CA SER A 74 39.11 -6.29 21.50
C SER A 74 40.24 -7.23 21.03
N GLY A 75 40.31 -7.53 19.73
CA GLY A 75 41.31 -8.43 19.15
C GLY A 75 42.51 -7.77 18.47
N GLU A 76 42.53 -6.46 18.23
CA GLU A 76 43.58 -5.75 17.51
C GLU A 76 44.11 -4.49 18.21
N ASN A 77 45.38 -4.22 17.96
CA ASN A 77 46.20 -3.16 18.58
C ASN A 77 45.62 -1.73 18.35
N PRO A 78 45.47 -0.86 19.36
CA PRO A 78 44.62 0.34 19.27
C PRO A 78 45.18 1.55 18.49
N LYS A 79 46.22 1.45 17.71
CA LYS A 79 46.94 2.62 17.19
C LYS A 79 46.80 2.94 15.70
N GLU A 80 46.19 2.07 14.88
CA GLU A 80 46.11 2.33 13.42
C GLU A 80 44.70 2.33 12.82
N THR A 81 43.64 2.08 13.59
CA THR A 81 42.40 1.55 13.04
C THR A 81 41.21 2.54 12.95
N GLN A 82 41.28 3.76 13.50
CA GLN A 82 40.08 4.60 13.60
C GLN A 82 39.57 5.21 12.28
N GLN A 83 40.41 5.32 11.26
CA GLN A 83 39.97 5.93 9.96
C GLN A 83 39.68 4.88 8.86
N GLU A 84 40.28 3.71 8.89
CA GLU A 84 39.97 2.63 7.93
C GLU A 84 38.74 1.81 8.33
N ILE A 85 38.52 1.61 9.63
CA ILE A 85 37.35 0.89 10.19
C ILE A 85 36.04 1.47 9.70
N HIS A 86 35.90 2.77 9.55
CA HIS A 86 34.65 3.38 9.09
C HIS A 86 34.30 3.13 7.62
N ARG A 87 35.24 2.73 6.76
CA ARG A 87 34.98 2.47 5.35
C ARG A 87 34.67 1.02 5.01
N ASP A 88 35.36 0.06 5.60
CA ASP A 88 35.19 -1.37 5.27
C ASP A 88 34.05 -2.04 6.04
N TYR A 89 33.84 -1.65 7.30
CA TYR A 89 32.75 -2.20 8.14
C TYR A 89 31.36 -1.94 7.57
N SER A 90 31.17 -0.85 6.86
CA SER A 90 29.87 -0.57 6.24
C SER A 90 29.48 -1.59 5.16
N GLY A 91 30.44 -2.27 4.55
CA GLY A 91 30.20 -3.23 3.47
C GLY A 91 29.88 -4.64 3.97
N GLU A 92 30.67 -5.13 4.92
CA GLU A 92 30.55 -6.54 5.40
C GLU A 92 29.43 -6.69 6.45
N SER A 93 29.32 -5.75 7.37
CA SER A 93 28.17 -5.68 8.31
C SER A 93 26.86 -5.49 7.55
N LYS A 94 26.82 -4.69 6.47
CA LYS A 94 25.65 -4.59 5.59
C LYS A 94 25.37 -5.89 4.84
N ARG A 95 26.39 -6.65 4.43
CA ARG A 95 26.21 -7.97 3.78
C ARG A 95 25.69 -9.02 4.75
N LYS A 96 26.21 -9.07 6.00
CA LYS A 96 25.71 -9.96 7.05
C LYS A 96 24.32 -9.57 7.51
N ALA A 97 24.07 -8.29 7.74
CA ALA A 97 22.72 -7.80 8.01
C ALA A 97 21.75 -8.17 6.87
N LYS A 98 22.17 -8.02 5.60
CA LYS A 98 21.37 -8.43 4.45
C LYS A 98 21.05 -9.93 4.45
N ALA A 99 22.01 -10.81 4.81
CA ALA A 99 21.78 -12.25 4.89
C ALA A 99 20.78 -12.63 6.00
N ILE A 100 20.85 -11.96 7.17
CA ILE A 100 19.87 -12.14 8.26
C ILE A 100 18.48 -11.71 7.80
N TYR A 101 18.36 -10.58 7.09
CA TYR A 101 17.09 -10.10 6.55
C TYR A 101 16.54 -10.99 5.42
N GLU A 102 17.39 -11.70 4.67
CA GLU A 102 16.91 -12.62 3.62
C GLU A 102 16.21 -13.85 4.20
N GLU A 103 16.49 -14.22 5.45
CA GLU A 103 15.81 -15.33 6.15
C GLU A 103 14.52 -14.90 6.86
N ASP A 104 14.47 -13.68 7.38
CA ASP A 104 13.31 -13.15 8.10
C ASP A 104 12.32 -12.47 7.13
N ARG A 105 11.03 -12.82 7.25
CA ARG A 105 9.98 -12.25 6.40
C ARG A 105 8.64 -12.13 7.09
N ILE A 106 7.84 -11.18 6.65
CA ILE A 106 6.43 -11.09 7.02
C ILE A 106 5.60 -11.76 5.92
N CYS A 107 4.76 -12.72 6.30
CA CYS A 107 3.78 -13.35 5.41
C CYS A 107 2.37 -12.83 5.74
N VAL A 108 1.77 -12.10 4.83
CA VAL A 108 0.45 -11.48 5.01
C VAL A 108 -0.63 -12.36 4.39
N ILE A 109 -1.57 -12.82 5.18
CA ILE A 109 -2.77 -13.55 4.71
C ILE A 109 -3.98 -12.64 4.91
N GLY A 110 -4.47 -12.03 3.81
CA GLY A 110 -5.53 -11.03 3.93
C GLY A 110 -5.95 -10.39 2.61
N GLY A 111 -6.53 -9.22 2.69
CA GLY A 111 -6.83 -8.35 1.55
C GLY A 111 -5.76 -7.28 1.36
N THR A 112 -5.90 -6.46 0.30
CA THR A 112 -4.99 -5.32 0.04
C THR A 112 -4.93 -4.34 1.21
N GLY A 113 -6.04 -4.11 1.93
CA GLY A 113 -6.04 -3.28 3.14
C GLY A 113 -5.16 -3.82 4.25
N THR A 114 -5.13 -5.16 4.45
CA THR A 114 -4.24 -5.79 5.44
C THR A 114 -2.77 -5.66 5.01
N LEU A 115 -2.49 -5.85 3.71
CA LEU A 115 -1.15 -5.63 3.15
C LEU A 115 -0.71 -4.17 3.33
N ASN A 116 -1.59 -3.20 3.04
CA ASN A 116 -1.29 -1.78 3.22
C ASN A 116 -0.98 -1.45 4.68
N GLU A 117 -1.76 -1.96 5.63
CA GLU A 117 -1.47 -1.77 7.06
C GLU A 117 -0.09 -2.31 7.44
N VAL A 118 0.31 -3.48 6.91
CA VAL A 118 1.64 -4.05 7.14
C VAL A 118 2.73 -3.14 6.57
N ILE A 119 2.59 -2.67 5.35
CA ILE A 119 3.56 -1.79 4.68
C ILE A 119 3.65 -0.43 5.40
N ASP A 120 2.52 0.11 5.85
CA ASP A 120 2.46 1.37 6.58
C ASP A 120 3.07 1.25 8.00
N GLY A 121 2.99 0.07 8.60
CA GLY A 121 3.57 -0.20 9.93
C GLY A 121 5.03 -0.59 9.90
N ALA A 122 5.47 -1.34 8.89
CA ALA A 122 6.82 -1.86 8.81
C ALA A 122 7.87 -0.74 8.68
N MET A 123 9.02 -0.93 9.32
CA MET A 123 10.14 0.02 9.26
C MET A 123 10.97 -0.26 7.99
N LEU A 124 10.48 0.21 6.84
CA LEU A 124 11.08 -0.06 5.53
C LEU A 124 12.21 0.90 5.14
N ASP A 125 12.47 1.95 5.93
CA ASP A 125 13.27 3.09 5.50
C ASP A 125 14.76 2.76 5.32
N ASN A 126 15.29 1.82 6.11
CA ASN A 126 16.72 1.47 6.09
C ASN A 126 17.02 0.13 5.42
N ASN A 127 16.07 -0.80 5.40
CA ASN A 127 16.25 -2.12 4.80
C ASN A 127 14.92 -2.61 4.25
N SER A 128 14.91 -3.04 3.00
CA SER A 128 13.73 -3.65 2.39
C SER A 128 13.47 -5.02 3.01
N PHE A 129 12.56 -5.09 3.95
CA PHE A 129 12.12 -6.32 4.57
C PHE A 129 11.26 -7.12 3.57
N PRO A 130 11.54 -8.41 3.30
CA PRO A 130 10.76 -9.18 2.36
C PRO A 130 9.36 -9.45 2.91
N ILE A 131 8.35 -9.11 2.11
CA ILE A 131 6.94 -9.36 2.42
C ILE A 131 6.39 -10.38 1.43
N SER A 132 5.85 -11.50 1.95
CA SER A 132 5.08 -12.45 1.14
C SER A 132 3.60 -12.14 1.32
N PHE A 133 2.86 -12.01 0.22
CA PHE A 133 1.44 -11.68 0.26
C PHE A 133 0.59 -12.80 -0.32
N LEU A 134 -0.33 -13.30 0.48
CA LEU A 134 -1.32 -14.28 0.11
C LEU A 134 -2.71 -13.64 0.14
N PRO A 135 -3.20 -13.10 -0.98
CA PRO A 135 -4.53 -12.52 -1.06
C PRO A 135 -5.62 -13.59 -0.94
N VAL A 136 -6.64 -13.30 -0.14
CA VAL A 136 -7.75 -14.23 0.12
C VAL A 136 -8.76 -14.37 -1.02
N HIS A 137 -8.66 -13.51 -2.05
CA HIS A 137 -9.53 -13.53 -3.22
C HIS A 137 -8.72 -13.57 -4.51
N ARG A 138 -9.19 -14.39 -5.48
CA ARG A 138 -8.60 -14.47 -6.83
C ARG A 138 -8.68 -13.16 -7.59
N ASP A 139 -9.74 -12.38 -7.36
CA ASP A 139 -9.99 -11.09 -7.99
C ASP A 139 -9.42 -9.92 -7.17
N ASN A 140 -8.26 -10.14 -6.52
CA ASN A 140 -7.55 -9.07 -5.85
C ASN A 140 -6.91 -8.15 -6.91
N ASP A 141 -7.37 -6.89 -6.97
CA ASP A 141 -6.92 -5.93 -7.98
C ASP A 141 -5.42 -5.67 -7.92
N PHE A 142 -4.83 -5.62 -6.72
CA PHE A 142 -3.40 -5.44 -6.52
C PHE A 142 -2.60 -6.63 -7.07
N ALA A 143 -2.98 -7.85 -6.70
CA ALA A 143 -2.32 -9.07 -7.19
C ALA A 143 -2.41 -9.21 -8.71
N ARG A 144 -3.57 -8.89 -9.29
CA ARG A 144 -3.80 -8.91 -10.75
C ARG A 144 -3.03 -7.83 -11.49
N ALA A 145 -2.81 -6.68 -10.86
CA ALA A 145 -2.01 -5.61 -11.45
C ALA A 145 -0.54 -6.00 -11.57
N LEU A 146 0.00 -6.66 -10.55
CA LEU A 146 1.38 -7.15 -10.55
C LEU A 146 1.57 -8.37 -11.45
N GLN A 147 0.61 -9.28 -11.49
CA GLN A 147 0.72 -10.51 -12.27
C GLN A 147 -0.56 -10.78 -13.05
N LYS A 148 -0.49 -10.59 -14.38
CA LYS A 148 -1.59 -10.95 -15.27
C LYS A 148 -1.90 -12.45 -15.17
N GLY A 149 -3.16 -12.78 -14.89
CA GLY A 149 -3.57 -14.19 -14.71
C GLY A 149 -3.18 -14.77 -13.35
N TYR A 150 -2.99 -13.91 -12.34
CA TYR A 150 -2.67 -14.32 -10.98
C TYR A 150 -3.55 -15.45 -10.47
N LYS A 151 -2.90 -16.45 -9.87
CA LYS A 151 -3.57 -17.57 -9.17
C LYS A 151 -3.07 -17.60 -7.73
N ILE A 152 -4.00 -17.73 -6.78
CA ILE A 152 -3.66 -17.89 -5.37
C ILE A 152 -2.75 -19.12 -5.21
N PRO A 153 -1.57 -19.02 -4.58
CA PRO A 153 -0.72 -20.16 -4.26
C PRO A 153 -1.49 -21.23 -3.49
N GLU A 154 -1.28 -22.49 -3.85
CA GLU A 154 -1.99 -23.61 -3.23
C GLU A 154 -1.35 -24.05 -1.92
N SER A 155 -0.07 -23.67 -1.70
CA SER A 155 0.76 -24.06 -0.57
C SER A 155 1.75 -22.94 -0.21
N LEU A 156 2.32 -22.97 0.99
CA LEU A 156 3.38 -22.07 1.42
C LEU A 156 4.67 -22.28 0.61
N SER A 157 5.02 -23.52 0.32
CA SER A 157 6.16 -23.84 -0.55
C SER A 157 6.00 -23.22 -1.93
N SER A 158 4.81 -23.27 -2.50
CA SER A 158 4.55 -22.62 -3.80
C SER A 158 4.59 -21.09 -3.73
N LEU A 159 4.24 -20.48 -2.59
CA LEU A 159 4.39 -19.05 -2.36
C LEU A 159 5.87 -18.66 -2.22
N PHE A 160 6.61 -19.38 -1.37
CA PHE A 160 8.02 -19.07 -1.10
C PHE A 160 8.97 -19.40 -2.27
N ALA A 161 8.52 -20.24 -3.21
CA ALA A 161 9.24 -20.49 -4.46
C ALA A 161 9.07 -19.39 -5.52
N LYS A 162 8.18 -18.41 -5.28
CA LYS A 162 8.00 -17.27 -6.19
C LYS A 162 9.19 -16.33 -6.12
N GLU A 163 9.52 -15.73 -7.25
CA GLU A 163 10.53 -14.67 -7.29
C GLU A 163 10.04 -13.42 -6.56
N GLU A 164 10.95 -12.79 -5.83
CA GLU A 164 10.70 -11.49 -5.22
C GLU A 164 10.70 -10.40 -6.29
N ARG A 165 9.70 -9.54 -6.22
CA ARG A 165 9.57 -8.36 -7.07
C ARG A 165 9.89 -7.11 -6.26
N LYS A 166 10.56 -6.18 -6.92
CA LYS A 166 10.76 -4.83 -6.38
C LYS A 166 9.60 -3.95 -6.81
N VAL A 167 8.74 -3.63 -5.86
CA VAL A 167 7.51 -2.87 -6.09
C VAL A 167 7.66 -1.48 -5.48
N ASP A 168 7.10 -0.50 -6.15
CA ASP A 168 7.02 0.86 -5.67
C ASP A 168 5.92 0.99 -4.63
N TYR A 169 6.07 1.93 -3.71
CA TYR A 169 4.98 2.41 -2.87
C TYR A 169 5.01 3.92 -2.80
N GLY A 170 3.88 4.51 -2.47
CA GLY A 170 3.80 5.95 -2.27
C GLY A 170 3.82 6.31 -0.78
N ILE A 171 4.31 7.51 -0.49
CA ILE A 171 4.17 8.16 0.81
C ILE A 171 3.32 9.41 0.61
N VAL A 172 2.32 9.59 1.46
CA VAL A 172 1.56 10.82 1.57
C VAL A 172 1.79 11.44 2.95
N GLU A 173 2.16 12.70 2.96
CA GLU A 173 2.41 13.52 4.14
C GLU A 173 1.46 14.70 4.18
N GLY A 174 0.91 14.98 5.35
CA GLY A 174 -0.01 16.08 5.59
C GLY A 174 -0.07 16.45 7.06
N GLU A 175 -0.96 17.34 7.45
CA GLU A 175 -1.11 17.81 8.84
C GLU A 175 -1.37 16.68 9.84
N ARG A 176 -1.95 15.56 9.39
CA ARG A 176 -2.29 14.40 10.24
C ARG A 176 -1.21 13.32 10.29
N GLY A 177 0.01 13.65 9.86
CA GLY A 177 1.14 12.73 9.79
C GLY A 177 1.36 12.15 8.40
N HIS A 178 2.12 11.06 8.32
CA HIS A 178 2.42 10.38 7.07
C HIS A 178 1.74 9.01 6.99
N ARG A 179 1.47 8.56 5.77
CA ARG A 179 0.93 7.23 5.47
C ARG A 179 1.59 6.68 4.21
N ARG A 180 1.85 5.39 4.21
CA ARG A 180 2.28 4.68 3.00
C ARG A 180 1.07 4.10 2.28
N PHE A 181 1.14 4.03 0.96
CA PHE A 181 0.09 3.42 0.14
C PHE A 181 0.70 2.59 -0.99
N VAL A 182 0.02 1.53 -1.36
CA VAL A 182 0.44 0.64 -2.43
C VAL A 182 -0.47 0.69 -3.65
N VAL A 183 -1.69 1.18 -3.50
CA VAL A 183 -2.66 1.26 -4.60
C VAL A 183 -2.92 2.70 -4.99
N SER A 184 -3.52 3.50 -4.10
CA SER A 184 -3.98 4.83 -4.46
C SER A 184 -4.20 5.79 -3.30
N VAL A 185 -4.26 7.07 -3.67
CA VAL A 185 -4.70 8.18 -2.83
C VAL A 185 -5.76 8.97 -3.57
N GLY A 186 -6.90 9.21 -2.95
CA GLY A 186 -7.99 9.96 -3.55
C GLY A 186 -8.40 11.20 -2.76
N LEU A 187 -8.67 12.29 -3.48
CA LEU A 187 -9.17 13.55 -2.92
C LEU A 187 -10.43 14.03 -3.66
N GLY A 188 -11.42 14.47 -2.89
CA GLY A 188 -12.63 15.07 -3.41
C GLY A 188 -13.78 14.08 -3.60
N PHE A 189 -14.40 14.06 -4.78
CA PHE A 189 -15.64 13.33 -5.03
C PHE A 189 -15.55 11.83 -4.76
N GLU A 190 -14.48 11.18 -5.20
CA GLU A 190 -14.26 9.75 -4.98
C GLU A 190 -14.12 9.42 -3.49
N ALA A 191 -13.28 10.17 -2.78
CA ALA A 191 -13.11 10.01 -1.33
C ALA A 191 -14.40 10.32 -0.56
N ALA A 192 -15.22 11.24 -1.04
CA ALA A 192 -16.53 11.56 -0.43
C ALA A 192 -17.51 10.39 -0.55
N ILE A 193 -17.53 9.69 -1.69
CA ILE A 193 -18.33 8.47 -1.87
C ILE A 193 -17.91 7.41 -0.84
N LEU A 194 -16.62 7.21 -0.66
CA LEU A 194 -16.09 6.26 0.32
C LEU A 194 -16.53 6.63 1.74
N GLN A 195 -16.40 7.90 2.13
CA GLN A 195 -16.83 8.38 3.45
C GLN A 195 -18.35 8.16 3.67
N GLU A 196 -19.17 8.41 2.66
CA GLU A 196 -20.61 8.18 2.72
C GLU A 196 -20.92 6.68 2.91
N LEU A 197 -20.26 5.79 2.16
CA LEU A 197 -20.42 4.34 2.30
C LEU A 197 -20.06 3.86 3.70
N LEU A 198 -18.96 4.35 4.27
CA LEU A 198 -18.53 4.03 5.63
C LEU A 198 -19.53 4.54 6.67
N SER A 199 -20.08 5.75 6.48
CA SER A 199 -21.10 6.31 7.37
C SER A 199 -22.41 5.50 7.39
N MET A 200 -22.72 4.83 6.28
CA MET A 200 -23.87 3.93 6.17
C MET A 200 -23.61 2.52 6.77
N GLY A 201 -22.44 2.30 7.37
CA GLY A 201 -22.04 1.00 7.89
C GLY A 201 -21.77 -0.05 6.78
N CYS A 202 -21.63 0.41 5.55
CA CYS A 202 -21.23 -0.45 4.43
C CYS A 202 -19.73 -0.70 4.51
N SER A 203 -19.34 -1.85 5.11
CA SER A 203 -17.95 -2.27 4.94
C SER A 203 -17.68 -2.60 3.47
N ILE A 204 -16.51 -2.20 2.98
CA ILE A 204 -16.05 -2.44 1.61
C ILE A 204 -16.00 -3.95 1.30
N CYS A 205 -15.97 -4.80 2.34
CA CYS A 205 -15.93 -6.24 2.24
C CYS A 205 -17.33 -6.91 2.26
N PRO A 206 -17.74 -7.71 1.27
CA PRO A 206 -19.07 -8.32 1.19
C PRO A 206 -19.30 -9.42 2.23
N LYS A 207 -20.29 -9.24 3.05
CA LYS A 207 -20.90 -10.35 3.80
C LYS A 207 -22.13 -10.83 3.00
N GLU A 208 -22.05 -12.06 2.42
CA GLU A 208 -23.11 -12.81 1.73
C GLU A 208 -23.65 -12.33 0.36
N LYS A 209 -23.99 -13.30 -0.52
CA LYS A 209 -24.55 -13.10 -1.88
C LYS A 209 -25.80 -12.21 -1.92
N GLN A 210 -26.61 -12.20 -0.87
CA GLN A 210 -27.81 -11.36 -0.76
C GLN A 210 -27.51 -9.86 -0.63
N ARG A 211 -26.30 -9.52 -0.17
CA ARG A 211 -25.82 -8.13 0.00
C ARG A 211 -25.18 -7.51 -1.25
N ILE A 212 -24.88 -8.25 -2.30
CA ILE A 212 -24.33 -7.68 -3.54
C ILE A 212 -25.31 -6.68 -4.16
N ARG A 213 -26.61 -6.99 -4.20
CA ARG A 213 -27.66 -6.06 -4.64
C ARG A 213 -27.76 -4.83 -3.73
N SER A 214 -27.66 -5.03 -2.40
CA SER A 214 -27.70 -3.91 -1.44
C SER A 214 -26.46 -3.03 -1.54
N LYS A 215 -25.28 -3.60 -1.88
CA LYS A 215 -24.03 -2.84 -2.08
C LYS A 215 -24.07 -1.99 -3.34
N ALA A 216 -24.50 -2.54 -4.46
CA ALA A 216 -24.66 -1.78 -5.69
C ALA A 216 -25.64 -0.61 -5.48
N LEU A 217 -26.74 -0.85 -4.74
CA LEU A 217 -27.68 0.19 -4.37
C LEU A 217 -27.08 1.23 -3.41
N SER A 218 -26.31 0.80 -2.39
CA SER A 218 -25.64 1.70 -1.45
C SER A 218 -24.59 2.55 -2.17
N TYR A 219 -23.80 1.93 -3.05
CA TYR A 219 -22.82 2.66 -3.87
C TYR A 219 -23.53 3.65 -4.80
N PHE A 220 -24.59 3.22 -5.49
CA PHE A 220 -25.37 4.10 -6.34
C PHE A 220 -25.99 5.26 -5.55
N TYR A 221 -26.55 4.98 -4.37
CA TYR A 221 -27.08 6.01 -3.50
C TYR A 221 -26.01 7.02 -3.06
N ALA A 222 -24.86 6.53 -2.54
CA ALA A 222 -23.74 7.37 -2.14
C ALA A 222 -23.23 8.20 -3.32
N PHE A 223 -23.09 7.57 -4.50
CA PHE A 223 -22.71 8.24 -5.73
C PHE A 223 -23.66 9.39 -6.08
N VAL A 224 -24.98 9.11 -6.15
CA VAL A 224 -25.99 10.13 -6.49
C VAL A 224 -26.03 11.24 -5.44
N LYS A 225 -25.94 10.89 -4.16
CA LYS A 225 -25.92 11.85 -3.05
C LYS A 225 -24.70 12.77 -3.16
N GLU A 226 -23.52 12.21 -3.33
CA GLU A 226 -22.29 12.98 -3.45
C GLU A 226 -22.22 13.74 -4.80
N LEU A 227 -22.79 13.20 -5.88
CA LEU A 227 -22.91 13.92 -7.13
C LEU A 227 -23.74 15.22 -6.99
N LYS A 228 -24.80 15.19 -6.17
CA LYS A 228 -25.58 16.39 -5.88
C LYS A 228 -24.78 17.41 -5.06
N ARG A 229 -23.96 16.93 -4.12
CA ARG A 229 -23.14 17.73 -3.20
C ARG A 229 -21.79 18.14 -3.76
N ALA A 230 -21.34 17.50 -4.85
CA ALA A 230 -20.02 17.71 -5.43
C ALA A 230 -19.75 19.20 -5.64
N LYS A 231 -18.73 19.68 -4.93
CA LYS A 231 -18.19 21.03 -5.02
C LYS A 231 -16.97 21.02 -5.93
N LYS A 232 -16.75 22.13 -6.59
CA LYS A 232 -15.55 22.35 -7.38
C LYS A 232 -14.39 22.63 -6.43
N ILE A 233 -13.30 21.92 -6.64
CA ILE A 233 -12.06 22.10 -5.90
C ILE A 233 -11.21 23.11 -6.67
N LYS A 234 -10.61 24.04 -5.95
CA LYS A 234 -9.66 25.00 -6.44
C LYS A 234 -8.33 24.82 -5.72
N GLY A 235 -7.25 25.08 -6.40
CA GLY A 235 -5.91 24.93 -5.85
C GLY A 235 -4.86 24.80 -6.92
N SER A 236 -3.70 24.29 -6.52
CA SER A 236 -2.58 24.01 -7.40
C SER A 236 -1.86 22.75 -6.99
N ILE A 237 -1.17 22.14 -7.94
CA ILE A 237 -0.19 21.09 -7.71
C ILE A 237 1.14 21.53 -8.29
N LEU A 238 2.23 21.08 -7.66
CA LEU A 238 3.59 21.24 -8.14
C LEU A 238 4.16 19.83 -8.33
N LEU A 239 4.47 19.46 -9.57
CA LEU A 239 5.01 18.16 -9.95
C LEU A 239 6.53 18.27 -10.09
N ASP A 240 7.25 17.40 -9.40
CA ASP A 240 8.72 17.27 -9.40
C ASP A 240 9.49 18.57 -9.15
N GLY A 241 8.83 19.56 -8.54
CA GLY A 241 9.40 20.89 -8.28
C GLY A 241 9.45 21.81 -9.48
N GLU A 242 8.98 21.39 -10.66
CA GLU A 242 9.13 22.09 -11.92
C GLU A 242 7.79 22.50 -12.54
N GLU A 243 6.85 21.56 -12.69
CA GLU A 243 5.59 21.82 -13.37
C GLU A 243 4.50 22.21 -12.37
N ARG A 244 4.04 23.47 -12.45
CA ARG A 244 2.93 23.97 -11.66
C ARG A 244 1.63 23.96 -12.47
N VAL A 245 0.62 23.24 -11.97
CA VAL A 245 -0.71 23.20 -12.58
C VAL A 245 -1.72 23.83 -11.63
N GLU A 246 -2.33 24.94 -12.07
CA GLU A 246 -3.41 25.62 -11.34
C GLU A 246 -4.79 25.17 -11.85
N PHE A 247 -5.72 25.02 -10.95
CA PHE A 247 -7.07 24.55 -11.31
C PHE A 247 -8.17 25.23 -10.48
N GLN A 248 -9.33 25.40 -11.10
CA GLN A 248 -10.48 26.05 -10.48
C GLN A 248 -11.76 25.20 -10.47
N HIS A 249 -11.78 24.09 -11.19
CA HIS A 249 -13.01 23.33 -11.44
C HIS A 249 -12.82 21.84 -11.39
N ILE A 250 -11.92 21.36 -10.54
CA ILE A 250 -11.72 19.92 -10.33
C ILE A 250 -12.81 19.36 -9.45
N LEU A 251 -13.20 18.13 -9.72
CA LEU A 251 -14.12 17.37 -8.88
C LEU A 251 -13.39 16.36 -8.00
N PHE A 252 -12.32 15.75 -8.53
CA PHE A 252 -11.44 14.91 -7.75
C PHE A 252 -10.05 14.80 -8.38
N LEU A 253 -9.09 14.43 -7.56
CA LEU A 253 -7.76 13.98 -7.91
C LEU A 253 -7.61 12.55 -7.40
N SER A 254 -7.11 11.66 -8.24
CA SER A 254 -6.81 10.28 -7.86
C SER A 254 -5.38 9.97 -8.27
N ILE A 255 -4.55 9.62 -7.30
CA ILE A 255 -3.14 9.31 -7.46
C ILE A 255 -2.98 7.81 -7.35
N HIS A 256 -2.31 7.20 -8.30
CA HIS A 256 -2.24 5.76 -8.41
C HIS A 256 -0.81 5.25 -8.51
N ASN A 257 -0.52 4.20 -7.74
CA ASN A 257 0.65 3.35 -7.90
C ASN A 257 0.31 2.12 -8.76
N HIS A 258 -0.97 1.71 -8.78
CA HIS A 258 -1.47 0.59 -9.58
C HIS A 258 -2.69 0.99 -10.41
N PRO A 259 -2.93 0.31 -11.56
CA PRO A 259 -3.96 0.74 -12.50
C PRO A 259 -5.40 0.59 -11.98
N TYR A 260 -5.64 -0.32 -11.03
CA TYR A 260 -6.99 -0.68 -10.60
C TYR A 260 -7.22 -0.38 -9.13
N GLU A 261 -8.38 0.18 -8.83
CA GLU A 261 -8.90 0.33 -7.48
C GLU A 261 -10.41 0.07 -7.48
N SER A 262 -10.87 -0.85 -6.61
CA SER A 262 -12.31 -1.18 -6.45
C SER A 262 -13.03 -1.49 -7.77
N GLY A 263 -12.31 -2.10 -8.74
CA GLY A 263 -12.81 -2.42 -10.07
C GLY A 263 -12.78 -1.27 -11.08
N TYR A 264 -12.36 -0.06 -10.69
CA TYR A 264 -12.13 1.07 -11.60
C TYR A 264 -10.68 1.12 -12.06
N ALA A 265 -10.47 1.38 -13.34
CA ALA A 265 -9.14 1.57 -13.93
C ALA A 265 -8.80 3.06 -13.97
N LEU A 266 -8.78 3.74 -12.83
CA LEU A 266 -8.49 5.18 -12.72
C LEU A 266 -7.02 5.52 -12.87
N GLY A 267 -6.13 4.59 -12.55
CA GLY A 267 -4.70 4.78 -12.75
C GLY A 267 -4.37 4.90 -14.24
N CYS A 268 -3.96 6.08 -14.66
CA CYS A 268 -3.76 6.46 -16.07
C CYS A 268 -2.63 5.70 -16.81
N GLY A 269 -2.12 4.64 -16.28
CA GLY A 269 -1.04 3.82 -16.83
C GLY A 269 -0.13 3.31 -15.75
N ALA A 270 -0.52 3.53 -14.49
CA ALA A 270 0.22 3.16 -13.31
C ALA A 270 0.71 1.70 -13.37
N SER A 271 1.96 1.49 -12.96
CA SER A 271 2.62 0.19 -13.06
C SER A 271 3.01 -0.39 -11.70
N GLY A 272 3.35 0.40 -10.71
CA GLY A 272 3.88 -0.02 -9.42
C GLY A 272 5.31 -0.58 -9.47
N GLU A 273 6.00 -0.51 -10.62
CA GLU A 273 7.36 -1.01 -10.83
C GLU A 273 8.19 -0.08 -11.73
N ASP A 274 7.67 1.09 -12.09
CA ASP A 274 8.31 2.01 -13.03
C ASP A 274 8.89 3.28 -12.36
N GLY A 275 8.80 3.35 -11.04
CA GLY A 275 9.41 4.38 -10.21
C GLY A 275 8.69 5.72 -10.23
N VAL A 276 7.42 5.76 -10.65
CA VAL A 276 6.60 6.97 -10.70
C VAL A 276 5.17 6.68 -10.29
N LEU A 277 4.45 7.74 -9.91
CA LEU A 277 3.01 7.70 -9.64
C LEU A 277 2.24 8.37 -10.77
N ASP A 278 1.03 7.89 -11.01
CA ASP A 278 0.12 8.45 -12.00
C ASP A 278 -0.98 9.27 -11.31
N LEU A 279 -1.16 10.51 -11.75
CA LEU A 279 -2.25 11.39 -11.32
C LEU A 279 -3.34 11.39 -12.39
N CYS A 280 -4.56 11.09 -11.99
CA CYS A 280 -5.78 11.34 -12.74
C CYS A 280 -6.53 12.52 -12.13
N LEU A 281 -6.60 13.62 -12.86
CA LEU A 281 -7.27 14.84 -12.45
C LEU A 281 -8.53 14.99 -13.30
N VAL A 282 -9.69 15.08 -12.65
CA VAL A 282 -10.98 15.20 -13.36
C VAL A 282 -11.59 16.58 -13.15
N SER A 283 -11.64 17.34 -14.24
CA SER A 283 -12.19 18.70 -14.31
C SER A 283 -13.41 18.73 -15.22
N THR A 284 -14.59 18.99 -14.66
CA THR A 284 -15.79 19.19 -15.46
C THR A 284 -16.80 20.09 -14.78
N LYS A 285 -17.49 20.91 -15.57
CA LYS A 285 -18.61 21.75 -15.12
C LYS A 285 -19.94 21.00 -15.14
N LYS A 286 -20.03 19.89 -15.88
CA LYS A 286 -21.28 19.14 -16.13
C LYS A 286 -21.29 17.82 -15.35
N LYS A 287 -22.23 17.66 -14.43
CA LYS A 287 -22.39 16.43 -13.63
C LYS A 287 -22.62 15.17 -14.47
N LEU A 288 -23.33 15.29 -15.59
CA LEU A 288 -23.54 14.17 -16.54
C LEU A 288 -22.22 13.73 -17.21
N ARG A 289 -21.27 14.65 -17.44
CA ARG A 289 -19.95 14.30 -17.95
C ARG A 289 -19.15 13.52 -16.91
N LEU A 290 -19.25 13.88 -15.62
CA LEU A 290 -18.62 13.12 -14.56
C LEU A 290 -19.13 11.68 -14.53
N LEU A 291 -20.46 11.48 -14.62
CA LEU A 291 -21.05 10.14 -14.72
C LEU A 291 -20.47 9.35 -15.91
N TYR A 292 -20.36 9.98 -17.06
CA TYR A 292 -19.78 9.35 -18.25
C TYR A 292 -18.29 9.00 -18.05
N ILE A 293 -17.51 9.92 -17.45
CA ILE A 293 -16.09 9.66 -17.15
C ILE A 293 -15.95 8.47 -16.20
N MET A 294 -16.75 8.41 -15.13
CA MET A 294 -16.72 7.30 -14.16
C MET A 294 -17.13 5.97 -14.82
N PHE A 295 -18.13 6.00 -15.70
CA PHE A 295 -18.51 4.80 -16.48
C PHE A 295 -17.38 4.36 -17.41
N ALA A 296 -16.75 5.28 -18.12
CA ALA A 296 -15.60 4.98 -19.00
C ALA A 296 -14.39 4.45 -18.21
N ALA A 297 -14.20 4.89 -16.94
CA ALA A 297 -13.13 4.42 -16.08
C ALA A 297 -13.27 2.94 -15.69
N LEU A 298 -14.48 2.38 -15.66
CA LEU A 298 -14.68 0.93 -15.48
C LEU A 298 -13.96 0.11 -16.57
N PHE A 299 -13.83 0.69 -17.76
CA PHE A 299 -13.21 0.05 -18.92
C PHE A 299 -11.82 0.63 -19.26
N GLY A 300 -11.26 1.49 -18.39
CA GLY A 300 -9.98 2.17 -18.65
C GLY A 300 -9.99 3.15 -19.83
N LYS A 301 -11.17 3.55 -20.32
CA LYS A 301 -11.35 4.41 -21.51
C LYS A 301 -11.54 5.89 -21.18
N HIS A 302 -11.34 6.29 -19.92
CA HIS A 302 -11.57 7.67 -19.47
C HIS A 302 -10.44 8.64 -19.85
N LYS A 303 -9.21 8.16 -20.05
CA LYS A 303 -7.99 8.96 -20.25
C LYS A 303 -8.09 10.02 -21.35
N SER A 304 -8.74 9.66 -22.46
CA SER A 304 -8.88 10.54 -23.64
C SER A 304 -10.13 11.43 -23.58
N LEU A 305 -10.90 11.38 -22.49
CA LEU A 305 -12.11 12.14 -22.39
C LEU A 305 -11.82 13.61 -22.02
N PRO A 306 -12.54 14.56 -22.62
CA PRO A 306 -12.40 15.98 -22.28
C PRO A 306 -12.67 16.24 -20.80
N GLY A 307 -11.72 16.89 -20.13
CA GLY A 307 -11.76 17.18 -18.71
C GLY A 307 -11.10 16.13 -17.81
N VAL A 308 -10.46 15.13 -18.41
CA VAL A 308 -9.53 14.22 -17.75
C VAL A 308 -8.11 14.62 -18.12
N HIS A 309 -7.27 14.79 -17.13
CA HIS A 309 -5.86 15.13 -17.28
C HIS A 309 -5.03 14.11 -16.52
N CYS A 310 -4.07 13.51 -17.17
CA CYS A 310 -3.18 12.51 -16.59
C CYS A 310 -1.75 13.03 -16.58
N TYR A 311 -1.09 12.90 -15.45
CA TYR A 311 0.30 13.28 -15.24
C TYR A 311 1.06 12.14 -14.60
N ARG A 312 2.38 12.12 -14.78
CA ARG A 312 3.29 11.19 -14.10
C ARG A 312 4.31 11.99 -13.32
N PHE A 313 4.64 11.54 -12.11
CA PHE A 313 5.53 12.28 -11.23
C PHE A 313 6.21 11.36 -10.21
N LYS A 314 7.32 11.84 -9.64
CA LYS A 314 7.98 11.21 -8.49
C LYS A 314 7.61 11.90 -7.19
N LYS A 315 7.48 13.21 -7.21
CA LYS A 315 7.06 14.02 -6.08
C LYS A 315 5.99 15.03 -6.51
N MET A 316 4.97 15.19 -5.70
CA MET A 316 3.90 16.16 -5.92
C MET A 316 3.57 16.87 -4.61
N GLU A 317 3.44 18.19 -4.70
CA GLU A 317 2.89 19.02 -3.63
C GLU A 317 1.51 19.51 -4.05
N ILE A 318 0.53 19.35 -3.16
CA ILE A 318 -0.87 19.74 -3.38
C ILE A 318 -1.20 20.89 -2.42
N HIS A 319 -1.74 21.95 -2.95
CA HIS A 319 -2.31 23.04 -2.18
C HIS A 319 -3.75 23.32 -2.63
N LEU A 320 -4.72 23.16 -1.74
CA LEU A 320 -6.14 23.39 -2.03
C LEU A 320 -6.64 24.62 -1.28
N GLU A 321 -7.58 25.37 -1.86
CA GLU A 321 -8.22 26.53 -1.17
C GLU A 321 -9.09 26.07 0.01
N GLN A 322 -9.61 24.84 -0.01
CA GLN A 322 -10.49 24.28 1.03
C GLN A 322 -10.16 22.81 1.31
N GLU A 323 -10.46 22.38 2.52
CA GLU A 323 -10.36 20.96 2.87
C GLU A 323 -11.36 20.10 2.07
N VAL A 324 -10.88 18.99 1.53
CA VAL A 324 -11.70 18.01 0.80
C VAL A 324 -11.57 16.63 1.42
N ALA A 325 -12.57 15.79 1.16
CA ALA A 325 -12.53 14.37 1.55
C ALA A 325 -11.27 13.70 0.99
N PHE A 326 -10.68 12.84 1.79
CA PHE A 326 -9.40 12.22 1.53
C PHE A 326 -9.39 10.75 1.96
N HIS A 327 -8.78 9.89 1.14
CA HIS A 327 -8.52 8.49 1.49
C HIS A 327 -7.13 8.03 1.02
N VAL A 328 -6.65 6.98 1.65
CA VAL A 328 -5.42 6.25 1.31
C VAL A 328 -5.75 4.76 1.25
N ASP A 329 -5.54 4.11 0.10
CA ASP A 329 -5.86 2.70 -0.16
C ASP A 329 -7.27 2.28 0.34
N GLY A 330 -8.26 3.15 0.14
CA GLY A 330 -9.64 2.91 0.56
C GLY A 330 -9.92 3.14 2.05
N GLU A 331 -8.94 3.60 2.84
CA GLU A 331 -9.15 4.05 4.23
C GLU A 331 -9.44 5.56 4.25
N SER A 332 -10.63 5.96 4.72
CA SER A 332 -10.96 7.37 4.86
C SER A 332 -10.19 8.01 6.01
N LEU A 333 -9.45 9.06 5.73
CA LEU A 333 -8.66 9.82 6.69
C LEU A 333 -9.22 11.24 6.93
N GLY A 334 -10.52 11.40 6.71
CA GLY A 334 -11.22 12.66 6.94
C GLY A 334 -11.04 13.64 5.80
N LYS A 335 -10.66 14.88 6.11
CA LYS A 335 -10.46 15.94 5.12
C LYS A 335 -9.04 16.47 5.21
N GLN A 336 -8.50 16.88 4.07
CA GLN A 336 -7.15 17.44 3.94
C GLN A 336 -7.15 18.61 2.96
N LYS A 337 -6.15 19.46 3.08
CA LYS A 337 -5.96 20.66 2.27
C LYS A 337 -4.59 20.69 1.59
N ASP A 338 -3.54 20.51 2.38
CA ASP A 338 -2.16 20.58 1.93
C ASP A 338 -1.52 19.19 2.11
N LEU A 339 -0.93 18.65 1.05
CA LEU A 339 -0.32 17.32 1.04
C LEU A 339 0.97 17.33 0.22
N SER A 340 1.94 16.53 0.66
CA SER A 340 3.08 16.11 -0.14
C SER A 340 2.95 14.62 -0.44
N ILE A 341 3.17 14.22 -1.68
CA ILE A 341 3.09 12.83 -2.12
C ILE A 341 4.37 12.49 -2.87
N SER A 342 5.00 11.38 -2.52
CA SER A 342 6.23 10.93 -3.15
C SER A 342 6.20 9.43 -3.46
N CYS A 343 6.82 9.05 -4.57
CA CYS A 343 7.09 7.67 -4.95
C CYS A 343 8.37 7.18 -4.28
N MET A 344 8.35 5.96 -3.80
CA MET A 344 9.51 5.23 -3.26
C MET A 344 9.84 4.06 -4.20
N PRO A 345 10.71 4.27 -5.21
CA PRO A 345 10.92 3.33 -6.29
C PRO A 345 11.55 2.02 -5.82
N GLY A 346 10.95 0.89 -6.14
CA GLY A 346 11.48 -0.46 -5.89
C GLY A 346 11.85 -0.77 -4.44
N ARG A 347 11.30 -0.03 -3.48
CA ARG A 347 11.64 -0.17 -2.05
C ARG A 347 10.91 -1.30 -1.36
N LEU A 348 9.82 -1.78 -1.93
CA LEU A 348 9.08 -2.91 -1.39
C LEU A 348 9.55 -4.21 -2.07
N ARG A 349 10.11 -5.13 -1.29
CA ARG A 349 10.41 -6.50 -1.74
C ARG A 349 9.18 -7.35 -1.50
N LEU A 350 8.50 -7.70 -2.57
CA LEU A 350 7.22 -8.41 -2.51
C LEU A 350 7.28 -9.74 -3.23
N GLN A 351 6.76 -10.77 -2.56
CA GLN A 351 6.58 -12.11 -3.10
C GLN A 351 5.07 -12.43 -3.12
N ILE A 352 4.51 -12.79 -4.29
CA ILE A 352 3.08 -12.94 -4.46
C ILE A 352 2.69 -14.10 -5.38
#